data_345b88654076904dffdc36df60ac690d
#
_entry.id   345b88654076904dffdc36df60ac690d
#
_cell.length_a   1.000
_cell.length_b   1.000
_cell.length_c   1.000
_cell.angle_alpha   90.00
_cell.angle_beta   90.00
_cell.angle_gamma   90.00
#
_symmetry.space_group_name_H-M   'P 1'
#
loop_
_entity.id
_entity.type
_entity.pdbx_description
1 polymer ?
#
loop_
_entity_poly.entity_id
_entity_poly.type
_entity_poly.pdbx_seq_one_letter_code
_entity_poly.pdbx_strand_id
1 'polypeptide(L)'
;MAYLKYLLNFKLSFLQQKEIINVLFNQLYNEKEIVQKLYLNDEMLQIMYKEDALGSHSHSHIPLGIYTEKEIDIEFYQTQKFFLDKFGKKTKAISYPYGSKEACNNVEKIVKKNNFE
;
A
#
# COMPACT_ATOMS: atom_id res chain seq x y z
N MET A 1 11.36 -18.97 7.35
CA MET A 1 10.64 -17.65 7.40
C MET A 1 10.77 -16.86 6.10
N ALA A 2 11.98 -16.60 5.53
CA ALA A 2 12.16 -15.84 4.29
C ALA A 2 11.42 -16.44 3.07
N TYR A 3 11.48 -17.75 2.90
CA TYR A 3 10.80 -18.46 1.81
C TYR A 3 9.27 -18.34 1.87
N LEU A 4 8.67 -18.43 3.06
CA LEU A 4 7.23 -18.24 3.24
C LEU A 4 6.79 -16.82 2.86
N LYS A 5 7.53 -15.80 3.30
CA LYS A 5 7.28 -14.40 2.88
C LYS A 5 7.38 -14.22 1.37
N TYR A 6 8.38 -14.85 0.75
CA TYR A 6 8.54 -14.79 -0.70
C TYR A 6 7.34 -15.43 -1.43
N LEU A 7 6.91 -16.62 -0.99
CA LEU A 7 5.73 -17.28 -1.58
C LEU A 7 4.48 -16.41 -1.46
N LEU A 8 4.20 -15.89 -0.27
CA LEU A 8 3.04 -15.04 -0.03
C LEU A 8 3.07 -13.77 -0.91
N ASN A 9 4.21 -13.07 -0.99
CA ASN A 9 4.28 -11.75 -1.61
C ASN A 9 4.50 -11.78 -3.13
N PHE A 10 5.06 -12.87 -3.70
CA PHE A 10 5.47 -12.90 -5.09
C PHE A 10 4.93 -14.08 -5.90
N LYS A 11 4.36 -15.11 -5.25
CA LYS A 11 3.86 -16.31 -5.94
C LYS A 11 2.36 -16.50 -5.85
N LEU A 12 1.71 -15.93 -4.85
CA LEU A 12 0.25 -15.91 -4.75
C LEU A 12 -0.31 -14.63 -5.38
N SER A 13 -1.49 -14.73 -5.98
CA SER A 13 -2.23 -13.54 -6.35
C SER A 13 -2.65 -12.75 -5.10
N PHE A 14 -2.88 -11.45 -5.25
CA PHE A 14 -3.33 -10.60 -4.14
C PHE A 14 -4.60 -11.14 -3.47
N LEU A 15 -5.54 -11.68 -4.25
CA LEU A 15 -6.77 -12.27 -3.71
C LEU A 15 -6.50 -13.51 -2.85
N GLN A 16 -5.67 -14.43 -3.34
CA GLN A 16 -5.27 -15.63 -2.58
C GLN A 16 -4.54 -15.27 -1.29
N GLN A 17 -3.61 -14.31 -1.36
CA GLN A 17 -2.90 -13.81 -0.19
C GLN A 17 -3.88 -13.23 0.84
N LYS A 18 -4.81 -12.37 0.39
CA LYS A 18 -5.81 -11.73 1.23
C LYS A 18 -6.72 -12.74 1.91
N GLU A 19 -7.21 -13.76 1.20
CA GLU A 19 -8.06 -14.81 1.76
C GLU A 19 -7.34 -15.59 2.87
N ILE A 20 -6.12 -16.06 2.61
CA ILE A 20 -5.32 -16.82 3.60
C ILE A 20 -5.08 -15.98 4.85
N ILE A 21 -4.64 -14.72 4.67
CA ILE A 21 -4.35 -13.83 5.79
C ILE A 21 -5.61 -13.52 6.58
N ASN A 22 -6.74 -13.23 5.93
CA ASN A 22 -7.99 -12.93 6.62
C ASN A 22 -8.50 -14.10 7.46
N VAL A 23 -8.44 -15.33 6.93
CA VAL A 23 -8.85 -16.52 7.67
C VAL A 23 -8.00 -16.69 8.95
N LEU A 24 -6.68 -16.63 8.80
CA LEU A 24 -5.76 -16.78 9.94
C LEU A 24 -5.87 -15.64 10.96
N PHE A 25 -5.99 -14.40 10.47
CA PHE A 25 -6.10 -13.22 11.31
C PHE A 25 -7.37 -13.24 12.16
N ASN A 26 -8.52 -13.54 11.55
CA ASN A 26 -9.81 -13.56 12.22
C ASN A 26 -9.98 -14.72 13.23
N GLN A 27 -9.15 -15.76 13.12
CA GLN A 27 -9.09 -16.82 14.13
C GLN A 27 -8.32 -16.39 15.39
N LEU A 28 -7.39 -15.46 15.28
CA LEU A 28 -6.45 -15.11 16.34
C LEU A 28 -6.72 -13.72 16.94
N TYR A 29 -7.33 -12.80 16.19
CA TYR A 29 -7.41 -11.39 16.56
C TYR A 29 -8.77 -10.78 16.23
N ASN A 30 -9.12 -9.71 16.96
CA ASN A 30 -10.21 -8.81 16.63
C ASN A 30 -9.63 -7.59 15.89
N GLU A 31 -10.06 -7.38 14.63
CA GLU A 31 -9.52 -6.31 13.78
C GLU A 31 -9.68 -4.92 14.40
N LYS A 32 -10.86 -4.62 15.00
CA LYS A 32 -11.11 -3.30 15.61
C LYS A 32 -10.16 -3.00 16.77
N GLU A 33 -9.90 -4.00 17.61
CA GLU A 33 -8.96 -3.85 18.74
C GLU A 33 -7.53 -3.64 18.26
N ILE A 34 -7.11 -4.37 17.21
CA ILE A 34 -5.77 -4.24 16.64
C ILE A 34 -5.62 -2.87 15.98
N VAL A 35 -6.61 -2.43 15.20
CA VAL A 35 -6.58 -1.11 14.55
C VAL A 35 -6.46 0.01 15.60
N GLN A 36 -7.28 -0.02 16.67
CA GLN A 36 -7.24 0.98 17.72
C GLN A 36 -5.90 1.03 18.49
N LYS A 37 -5.23 -0.13 18.64
CA LYS A 37 -3.99 -0.22 19.41
C LYS A 37 -2.73 0.09 18.61
N LEU A 38 -2.72 -0.25 17.32
CA LEU A 38 -1.49 -0.26 16.52
C LEU A 38 -1.47 0.74 15.37
N TYR A 39 -2.61 1.29 14.99
CA TYR A 39 -2.70 2.21 13.84
C TYR A 39 -3.06 3.63 14.25
N LEU A 40 -2.63 4.58 13.43
CA LEU A 40 -2.98 5.99 13.61
C LEU A 40 -4.48 6.18 13.39
N ASN A 41 -5.09 6.98 14.25
CA ASN A 41 -6.47 7.43 14.04
C ASN A 41 -6.52 8.63 13.06
N ASP A 42 -7.73 9.03 12.69
CA ASP A 42 -7.96 10.10 11.73
C ASP A 42 -7.39 11.45 12.17
N GLU A 43 -7.44 11.77 13.45
CA GLU A 43 -6.90 13.02 13.99
C GLU A 43 -5.37 13.07 13.87
N MET A 44 -4.71 11.96 14.20
CA MET A 44 -3.25 11.82 14.06
C MET A 44 -2.83 11.93 12.59
N LEU A 45 -3.58 11.27 11.67
CA LEU A 45 -3.32 11.37 10.23
C LEU A 45 -3.47 12.81 9.71
N GLN A 46 -4.47 13.56 10.18
CA GLN A 46 -4.65 14.97 9.82
C GLN A 46 -3.49 15.86 10.32
N ILE A 47 -2.99 15.60 11.53
CA ILE A 47 -1.82 16.31 12.06
C ILE A 47 -0.59 16.03 11.18
N MET A 48 -0.29 14.76 10.92
CA MET A 48 0.85 14.37 10.08
C MET A 48 0.76 14.94 8.65
N TYR A 49 -0.45 14.99 8.10
CA TYR A 49 -0.66 15.56 6.77
C TYR A 49 -0.36 17.08 6.76
N LYS A 50 -0.79 17.84 7.78
CA LYS A 50 -0.50 19.28 7.90
C LYS A 50 0.99 19.58 8.04
N GLU A 51 1.74 18.66 8.63
CA GLU A 51 3.19 18.74 8.80
C GLU A 51 3.99 18.20 7.59
N ASP A 52 3.32 17.91 6.45
CA ASP A 52 3.91 17.29 5.25
C ASP A 52 4.64 15.96 5.54
N ALA A 53 4.23 15.23 6.59
CA ALA A 53 4.85 13.99 7.03
C ALA A 53 4.18 12.72 6.47
N LEU A 54 3.21 12.86 5.55
CA LEU A 54 2.53 11.73 4.91
C LEU A 54 2.86 11.61 3.44
N GLY A 55 3.21 10.39 3.04
CA GLY A 55 3.33 9.97 1.65
C GLY A 55 2.57 8.67 1.36
N SER A 56 2.59 8.25 0.12
CA SER A 56 2.01 6.99 -0.33
C SER A 56 2.99 5.82 -0.17
N HIS A 57 2.43 4.62 0.05
CA HIS A 57 3.17 3.36 0.00
C HIS A 57 2.39 2.30 -0.81
N SER A 58 1.81 2.70 -1.95
CA SER A 58 0.75 2.07 -2.73
C SER A 58 -0.59 1.98 -1.96
N HIS A 59 -1.64 1.46 -2.60
CA HIS A 59 -2.95 1.28 -1.95
C HIS A 59 -3.05 -0.06 -1.23
N SER A 60 -2.66 -1.13 -1.90
CA SER A 60 -2.80 -2.50 -1.40
C SER A 60 -1.49 -3.12 -0.89
N HIS A 61 -0.41 -2.32 -0.80
CA HIS A 61 0.91 -2.76 -0.37
C HIS A 61 1.44 -3.95 -1.21
N ILE A 62 1.24 -3.91 -2.53
CA ILE A 62 1.69 -4.95 -3.46
C ILE A 62 3.12 -4.68 -3.97
N PRO A 63 3.88 -5.71 -4.40
CA PRO A 63 5.17 -5.54 -5.06
C PRO A 63 4.97 -5.05 -6.50
N LEU A 64 4.89 -3.74 -6.70
CA LEU A 64 4.45 -3.08 -7.94
C LEU A 64 5.14 -3.62 -9.21
N GLY A 65 6.43 -3.95 -9.14
CA GLY A 65 7.23 -4.35 -10.29
C GLY A 65 6.84 -5.67 -10.96
N ILE A 66 5.98 -6.48 -10.33
CA ILE A 66 5.48 -7.74 -10.91
C ILE A 66 4.07 -7.62 -11.49
N TYR A 67 3.47 -6.43 -11.41
CA TYR A 67 2.14 -6.13 -11.93
C TYR A 67 2.21 -5.38 -13.27
N THR A 68 1.13 -5.43 -14.03
CA THR A 68 1.00 -4.68 -15.28
C THR A 68 0.87 -3.18 -15.02
N GLU A 69 1.22 -2.35 -16.00
CA GLU A 69 1.06 -0.89 -15.92
C GLU A 69 -0.38 -0.50 -15.53
N LYS A 70 -1.38 -1.19 -16.09
CA LYS A 70 -2.79 -0.92 -15.78
C LYS A 70 -3.14 -1.20 -14.32
N GLU A 71 -2.63 -2.27 -13.74
CA GLU A 71 -2.84 -2.59 -12.33
C GLU A 71 -2.14 -1.58 -11.42
N ILE A 72 -0.93 -1.15 -11.78
CA ILE A 72 -0.20 -0.10 -11.06
C ILE A 72 -0.94 1.25 -11.15
N ASP A 73 -1.48 1.61 -12.32
CA ASP A 73 -2.31 2.83 -12.49
C ASP A 73 -3.55 2.79 -11.57
N ILE A 74 -4.18 1.62 -11.38
CA ILE A 74 -5.31 1.44 -10.44
C ILE A 74 -4.86 1.67 -9.00
N GLU A 75 -3.72 1.09 -8.57
CA GLU A 75 -3.14 1.29 -7.24
C GLU A 75 -2.89 2.79 -6.96
N PHE A 76 -2.31 3.49 -7.92
CA PHE A 76 -2.03 4.92 -7.79
C PHE A 76 -3.30 5.77 -7.79
N TYR A 77 -4.27 5.45 -8.64
CA TYR A 77 -5.58 6.11 -8.63
C TYR A 77 -6.28 5.97 -7.27
N GLN A 78 -6.33 4.75 -6.71
CA GLN A 78 -6.95 4.49 -5.39
C GLN A 78 -6.23 5.26 -4.27
N THR A 79 -4.90 5.27 -4.30
CA THR A 79 -4.10 6.08 -3.37
C THR A 79 -4.42 7.56 -3.46
N GLN A 80 -4.40 8.12 -4.67
CA GLN A 80 -4.67 9.55 -4.89
C GLN A 80 -6.11 9.92 -4.52
N LYS A 81 -7.06 9.01 -4.77
CA LYS A 81 -8.45 9.17 -4.36
C LYS A 81 -8.56 9.24 -2.83
N PHE A 82 -7.90 8.32 -2.10
CA PHE A 82 -7.86 8.35 -0.64
C PHE A 82 -7.34 9.68 -0.10
N PHE A 83 -6.21 10.17 -0.63
CA PHE A 83 -5.64 11.45 -0.19
C PHE A 83 -6.57 12.62 -0.49
N LEU A 84 -7.18 12.65 -1.67
CA LEU A 84 -8.13 13.69 -2.06
C LEU A 84 -9.38 13.69 -1.17
N ASP A 85 -9.97 12.52 -0.95
CA ASP A 85 -11.20 12.36 -0.15
C ASP A 85 -10.95 12.72 1.33
N LYS A 86 -9.78 12.34 1.87
CA LYS A 86 -9.45 12.52 3.28
C LYS A 86 -8.83 13.87 3.63
N PHE A 87 -8.01 14.41 2.75
CA PHE A 87 -7.22 15.62 3.01
C PHE A 87 -7.48 16.76 2.03
N GLY A 88 -8.34 16.55 1.02
CA GLY A 88 -8.69 17.56 0.02
C GLY A 88 -7.60 17.82 -1.04
N LYS A 89 -6.48 17.07 -1.01
CA LYS A 89 -5.35 17.27 -1.92
C LYS A 89 -4.63 15.95 -2.18
N LYS A 90 -4.13 15.77 -3.39
CA LYS A 90 -3.31 14.61 -3.77
C LYS A 90 -1.93 14.65 -3.12
N THR A 91 -1.33 13.49 -2.85
CA THR A 91 0.07 13.40 -2.43
C THR A 91 1.00 13.33 -3.64
N LYS A 92 2.22 13.85 -3.48
CA LYS A 92 3.31 13.71 -4.46
C LYS A 92 4.34 12.67 -4.06
N ALA A 93 4.49 12.45 -2.75
CA ALA A 93 5.49 11.52 -2.23
C ALA A 93 5.01 10.08 -2.29
N ILE A 94 5.87 9.19 -2.79
CA ILE A 94 5.64 7.75 -2.81
C ILE A 94 6.91 6.99 -2.46
N SER A 95 6.76 5.93 -1.65
CA SER A 95 7.76 4.89 -1.47
C SER A 95 7.22 3.55 -1.99
N TYR A 96 8.10 2.69 -2.49
CA TYR A 96 7.67 1.41 -3.05
C TYR A 96 7.65 0.33 -1.97
N PRO A 97 6.57 -0.49 -1.90
CA PRO A 97 6.57 -1.67 -1.05
C PRO A 97 7.71 -2.63 -1.40
N TYR A 98 8.25 -3.30 -0.37
CA TYR A 98 9.31 -4.33 -0.44
C TYR A 98 10.71 -3.86 -0.85
N GLY A 99 10.89 -2.86 -1.69
CA GLY A 99 12.18 -2.29 -2.07
C GLY A 99 13.15 -3.23 -2.81
N SER A 100 12.76 -4.46 -3.15
CA SER A 100 13.60 -5.37 -3.93
C SER A 100 13.61 -4.99 -5.41
N LYS A 101 14.66 -5.40 -6.14
CA LYS A 101 14.73 -5.17 -7.60
C LYS A 101 13.48 -5.70 -8.33
N GLU A 102 12.99 -6.88 -7.94
CA GLU A 102 11.79 -7.49 -8.51
C GLU A 102 10.54 -6.64 -8.23
N ALA A 103 10.40 -6.14 -6.99
CA ALA A 103 9.25 -5.34 -6.56
C ALA A 103 9.22 -3.92 -7.17
N CYS A 104 10.37 -3.39 -7.60
CA CYS A 104 10.50 -2.01 -8.09
C CYS A 104 10.74 -1.92 -9.61
N ASN A 105 10.81 -3.05 -10.31
CA ASN A 105 11.16 -3.10 -11.73
C ASN A 105 10.17 -2.30 -12.59
N ASN A 106 10.70 -1.40 -13.44
CA ASN A 106 9.93 -0.58 -14.38
C ASN A 106 8.84 0.35 -13.76
N VAL A 107 8.76 0.49 -12.43
CA VAL A 107 7.74 1.30 -11.74
C VAL A 107 7.98 2.80 -11.92
N GLU A 108 9.23 3.25 -12.00
CA GLU A 108 9.61 4.68 -12.04
C GLU A 108 8.89 5.48 -13.14
N LYS A 109 8.76 4.91 -14.34
CA LYS A 109 8.07 5.58 -15.46
C LYS A 109 6.60 5.81 -15.18
N ILE A 110 5.96 4.82 -14.53
CA ILE A 110 4.54 4.86 -14.19
C ILE A 110 4.30 5.85 -13.05
N VAL A 111 5.20 5.90 -12.08
CA VAL A 111 5.21 6.88 -10.98
C VAL A 111 5.21 8.31 -11.53
N LYS A 112 6.15 8.63 -12.43
CA LYS A 112 6.25 9.96 -13.06
C LYS A 112 5.01 10.31 -13.88
N LYS A 113 4.44 9.36 -14.62
CA LYS A 113 3.19 9.52 -15.39
C LYS A 113 2.01 9.87 -14.45
N ASN A 114 2.00 9.35 -13.23
CA ASN A 114 0.95 9.59 -12.24
C ASN A 114 1.23 10.78 -11.30
N ASN A 115 2.21 11.63 -11.63
CA ASN A 115 2.59 12.85 -10.89
C ASN A 115 3.04 12.59 -9.45
N PHE A 116 3.67 11.46 -9.18
CA PHE A 116 4.44 11.23 -7.96
C PHE A 116 5.91 11.65 -8.16
N GLU A 117 6.56 11.98 -7.06
CA GLU A 117 7.98 12.35 -6.97
C GLU A 117 8.77 11.32 -6.14
#